data_32a411bf6efb7696aacf30e268178b46
#
_entry.id   32a411bf6efb7696aacf30e268178b46
#
_cell.length_a   1.000
_cell.length_b   1.000
_cell.length_c   1.000
_cell.angle_alpha   90.00
_cell.angle_beta   90.00
_cell.angle_gamma   90.00
#
_symmetry.space_group_name_H-M   'P 1'
#
loop_
_entity.id
_entity.type
_entity.pdbx_description
1 polymer ?
#
loop_
_entity_poly.entity_id
_entity_poly.type
_entity_poly.pdbx_seq_one_letter_code
_entity_poly.pdbx_strand_id
1 'polypeptide(L)'
;TVLDNIILGAEDTKLGFLQKKAARQKVQELSQRYGLRVDLDAKVEDITVGMQQRVEILKMLYRGNEILIFDEPTAVLTPQEIDELMDIMRSLTKEGKSILFISHKLNEIMAVADRVTVLRKGRYVGTVNTCDTNKQELSNMMVGRPVQLQVVKEPAQPKDPVLRVRHMCVASHQHKRDAVHDVSLEVRAGEIVCIAGIDGNGQTEFVQGLTGLDKITGGTVELCGKNITHTSIRRR
;
A
#
# COMPACT_ATOMS: atom_id res chain seq x y z
N THR A 1 -12.17 9.54 16.58
CA THR A 1 -10.94 10.26 16.18
C THR A 1 -9.74 9.34 16.15
N VAL A 2 -8.63 9.79 15.57
CA VAL A 2 -7.33 9.10 15.58
C VAL A 2 -6.90 8.83 17.04
N LEU A 3 -7.00 9.83 17.92
CA LEU A 3 -6.66 9.64 19.34
C LEU A 3 -7.48 8.51 19.98
N ASP A 4 -8.79 8.51 19.78
CA ASP A 4 -9.66 7.49 20.35
C ASP A 4 -9.32 6.08 19.84
N ASN A 5 -8.92 5.95 18.57
CA ASN A 5 -8.45 4.68 18.01
C ASN A 5 -7.14 4.19 18.65
N ILE A 6 -6.18 5.10 18.89
CA ILE A 6 -4.89 4.73 19.48
C ILE A 6 -5.06 4.22 20.90
N ILE A 7 -5.89 4.87 21.70
CA ILE A 7 -6.08 4.52 23.12
C ILE A 7 -7.09 3.40 23.36
N LEU A 8 -7.90 3.04 22.35
CA LEU A 8 -8.97 2.05 22.46
C LEU A 8 -8.47 0.73 23.05
N GLY A 9 -9.08 0.29 24.16
CA GLY A 9 -8.71 -0.94 24.88
C GLY A 9 -7.44 -0.83 25.74
N ALA A 10 -6.89 0.40 25.89
CA ALA A 10 -5.78 0.73 26.79
C ALA A 10 -5.99 2.10 27.43
N GLU A 11 -7.25 2.43 27.70
CA GLU A 11 -7.64 3.72 28.25
C GLU A 11 -7.28 3.83 29.74
N ASP A 12 -6.53 4.86 30.09
CA ASP A 12 -6.31 5.23 31.48
C ASP A 12 -7.55 5.92 32.05
N THR A 13 -8.11 5.37 33.13
CA THR A 13 -9.27 5.93 33.83
C THR A 13 -8.90 6.35 35.26
N LYS A 14 -9.40 7.48 35.69
CA LYS A 14 -9.31 7.93 37.09
C LYS A 14 -10.70 8.26 37.61
N LEU A 15 -11.13 7.60 38.69
CA LEU A 15 -12.47 7.74 39.25
C LEU A 15 -13.60 7.52 38.23
N GLY A 16 -13.41 6.60 37.28
CA GLY A 16 -14.37 6.33 36.19
C GLY A 16 -14.32 7.31 35.00
N PHE A 17 -13.46 8.31 35.04
CA PHE A 17 -13.31 9.29 33.96
C PHE A 17 -12.06 9.00 33.12
N LEU A 18 -12.21 9.06 31.82
CA LEU A 18 -11.17 8.86 30.81
C LEU A 18 -10.14 9.99 30.88
N GLN A 19 -8.85 9.65 31.00
CA GLN A 19 -7.73 10.62 31.08
C GLN A 19 -7.22 11.04 29.69
N LYS A 20 -8.12 11.56 28.83
CA LYS A 20 -7.77 11.92 27.42
C LYS A 20 -6.60 12.91 27.28
N LYS A 21 -6.41 13.83 28.24
CA LYS A 21 -5.31 14.81 28.15
C LYS A 21 -3.94 14.15 28.32
N ALA A 22 -3.80 13.26 29.31
CA ALA A 22 -2.56 12.52 29.54
C ALA A 22 -2.26 11.57 28.38
N ALA A 23 -3.29 10.88 27.88
CA ALA A 23 -3.17 10.01 26.73
C ALA A 23 -2.72 10.79 25.46
N ARG A 24 -3.31 11.95 25.19
CA ARG A 24 -2.90 12.83 24.08
C ARG A 24 -1.43 13.22 24.17
N GLN A 25 -0.99 13.65 25.35
CA GLN A 25 0.41 14.02 25.55
C GLN A 25 1.35 12.85 25.27
N LYS A 26 1.06 11.66 25.80
CA LYS A 26 1.86 10.45 25.57
C LYS A 26 1.90 10.08 24.08
N VAL A 27 0.77 10.16 23.36
CA VAL A 27 0.73 9.89 21.91
C VAL A 27 1.52 10.93 21.14
N GLN A 28 1.45 12.22 21.52
CA GLN A 28 2.24 13.27 20.88
C GLN A 28 3.75 13.07 21.06
N GLU A 29 4.18 12.67 22.25
CA GLU A 29 5.58 12.33 22.54
C GLU A 29 6.06 11.16 21.67
N LEU A 30 5.27 10.08 21.56
CA LEU A 30 5.56 8.95 20.68
C LEU A 30 5.59 9.36 19.20
N SER A 31 4.61 10.15 18.75
CA SER A 31 4.54 10.66 17.39
C SER A 31 5.78 11.49 17.02
N GLN A 32 6.25 12.35 17.92
CA GLN A 32 7.46 13.13 17.72
C GLN A 32 8.72 12.29 17.74
N ARG A 33 8.83 11.36 18.69
CA ARG A 33 10.00 10.49 18.87
C ARG A 33 10.27 9.62 17.64
N TYR A 34 9.23 9.05 17.04
CA TYR A 34 9.34 8.13 15.90
C TYR A 34 9.00 8.78 14.54
N GLY A 35 8.75 10.08 14.49
CA GLY A 35 8.42 10.78 13.25
C GLY A 35 7.03 10.43 12.67
N LEU A 36 6.18 9.75 13.45
CA LEU A 36 4.85 9.29 13.04
C LEU A 36 3.80 10.41 13.14
N ARG A 37 3.91 11.41 12.28
CA ARG A 37 3.01 12.57 12.32
C ARG A 37 1.60 12.20 11.88
N VAL A 38 0.62 12.45 12.75
CA VAL A 38 -0.81 12.28 12.48
C VAL A 38 -1.60 13.38 13.19
N ASP A 39 -2.74 13.77 12.62
CA ASP A 39 -3.69 14.66 13.30
C ASP A 39 -4.57 13.83 14.25
N LEU A 40 -4.42 14.05 15.55
CA LEU A 40 -5.12 13.29 16.59
C LEU A 40 -6.63 13.59 16.65
N ASP A 41 -7.07 14.71 16.08
CA ASP A 41 -8.48 15.13 16.04
C ASP A 41 -9.19 14.69 14.75
N ALA A 42 -8.45 14.34 13.71
CA ALA A 42 -9.02 13.82 12.47
C ALA A 42 -9.78 12.51 12.72
N LYS A 43 -10.78 12.25 11.88
CA LYS A 43 -11.42 10.93 11.84
C LYS A 43 -10.55 9.95 11.04
N VAL A 44 -10.52 8.69 11.46
CA VAL A 44 -9.73 7.65 10.78
C VAL A 44 -10.23 7.41 9.35
N GLU A 45 -11.52 7.62 9.09
CA GLU A 45 -12.11 7.52 7.76
C GLU A 45 -11.66 8.60 6.77
N ASP A 46 -11.21 9.75 7.28
CA ASP A 46 -10.82 10.92 6.48
C ASP A 46 -9.31 10.98 6.17
N ILE A 47 -8.50 10.10 6.77
CA ILE A 47 -7.04 10.07 6.58
C ILE A 47 -6.64 9.02 5.55
N THR A 48 -5.48 9.21 4.91
CA THR A 48 -4.93 8.29 3.92
C THR A 48 -4.55 6.93 4.56
N VAL A 49 -4.47 5.88 3.75
CA VAL A 49 -4.10 4.53 4.23
C VAL A 49 -2.71 4.53 4.88
N GLY A 50 -1.74 5.28 4.34
CA GLY A 50 -0.42 5.45 4.97
C GLY A 50 -0.50 6.10 6.36
N MET A 51 -1.39 7.09 6.55
CA MET A 51 -1.65 7.68 7.86
C MET A 51 -2.36 6.69 8.80
N GLN A 52 -3.32 5.90 8.31
CA GLN A 52 -3.95 4.84 9.10
C GLN A 52 -2.93 3.84 9.62
N GLN A 53 -1.94 3.50 8.83
CA GLN A 53 -0.85 2.62 9.25
C GLN A 53 0.01 3.26 10.35
N ARG A 54 0.34 4.56 10.26
CA ARG A 54 1.01 5.29 11.34
C ARG A 54 0.20 5.26 12.63
N VAL A 55 -1.12 5.34 12.55
CA VAL A 55 -2.05 5.22 13.70
C VAL A 55 -1.93 3.83 14.33
N GLU A 56 -1.90 2.76 13.54
CA GLU A 56 -1.75 1.40 14.08
C GLU A 56 -0.38 1.17 14.75
N ILE A 57 0.70 1.76 14.20
CA ILE A 57 2.02 1.72 14.83
C ILE A 57 2.01 2.49 16.15
N LEU A 58 1.46 3.70 16.19
CA LEU A 58 1.31 4.49 17.42
C LEU A 58 0.49 3.76 18.48
N LYS A 59 -0.55 3.06 18.09
CA LYS A 59 -1.39 2.22 18.96
C LYS A 59 -0.58 1.10 19.62
N MET A 60 0.28 0.39 18.85
CA MET A 60 1.17 -0.64 19.42
C MET A 60 2.19 -0.03 20.39
N LEU A 61 2.76 1.13 20.04
CA LEU A 61 3.74 1.83 20.86
C LEU A 61 3.11 2.40 22.15
N TYR A 62 1.90 2.94 22.07
CA TYR A 62 1.15 3.46 23.22
C TYR A 62 0.93 2.40 24.28
N ARG A 63 0.66 1.14 23.87
CA ARG A 63 0.47 -0.02 24.73
C ARG A 63 1.77 -0.52 25.39
N GLY A 64 2.93 -0.05 24.96
CA GLY A 64 4.24 -0.43 25.52
C GLY A 64 4.66 -1.86 25.23
N ASN A 65 4.18 -2.47 24.14
CA ASN A 65 4.50 -3.84 23.77
C ASN A 65 6.00 -4.03 23.54
N GLU A 66 6.55 -5.17 24.01
CA GLU A 66 7.95 -5.56 23.82
C GLU A 66 8.15 -6.31 22.51
N ILE A 67 7.11 -7.02 22.05
CA ILE A 67 7.10 -7.78 20.78
C ILE A 67 6.09 -7.15 19.86
N LEU A 68 6.52 -6.76 18.68
CA LEU A 68 5.71 -6.13 17.65
C LEU A 68 5.59 -7.08 16.45
N ILE A 69 4.37 -7.26 15.94
CA ILE A 69 4.11 -8.10 14.77
C ILE A 69 3.57 -7.19 13.65
N PHE A 70 4.29 -7.18 12.53
CA PHE A 70 3.91 -6.46 11.33
C PHE A 70 3.59 -7.46 10.23
N ASP A 71 2.34 -7.49 9.77
CA ASP A 71 1.88 -8.35 8.68
C ASP A 71 1.64 -7.49 7.43
N GLU A 72 2.48 -7.69 6.39
CA GLU A 72 2.47 -6.95 5.11
C GLU A 72 2.34 -5.42 5.26
N PRO A 73 3.12 -4.76 6.15
CA PRO A 73 2.89 -3.36 6.52
C PRO A 73 3.18 -2.36 5.39
N THR A 74 3.73 -2.80 4.29
CA THR A 74 4.18 -1.95 3.17
C THR A 74 3.31 -2.06 1.93
N ALA A 75 2.21 -2.81 1.99
CA ALA A 75 1.40 -3.15 0.81
C ALA A 75 0.87 -1.92 0.06
N VAL A 76 0.56 -0.84 0.78
CA VAL A 76 -0.07 0.37 0.24
C VAL A 76 0.78 1.64 0.43
N LEU A 77 2.02 1.47 0.89
CA LEU A 77 2.92 2.58 1.15
C LEU A 77 3.69 3.00 -0.10
N THR A 78 3.99 4.29 -0.20
CA THR A 78 4.93 4.84 -1.16
C THR A 78 6.37 4.39 -0.83
N PRO A 79 7.31 4.41 -1.78
CA PRO A 79 8.72 4.08 -1.50
C PRO A 79 9.31 4.88 -0.32
N GLN A 80 9.01 6.17 -0.23
CA GLN A 80 9.46 7.04 0.87
C GLN A 80 8.92 6.60 2.22
N GLU A 81 7.61 6.25 2.29
CA GLU A 81 6.98 5.77 3.52
C GLU A 81 7.51 4.37 3.91
N ILE A 82 7.91 3.54 2.94
CA ILE A 82 8.59 2.26 3.21
C ILE A 82 9.93 2.50 3.89
N ASP A 83 10.75 3.41 3.36
CA ASP A 83 12.05 3.75 3.95
C ASP A 83 11.88 4.30 5.37
N GLU A 84 10.91 5.20 5.59
CA GLU A 84 10.58 5.71 6.93
C GLU A 84 10.18 4.57 7.88
N LEU A 85 9.36 3.62 7.44
CA LEU A 85 8.96 2.46 8.25
C LEU A 85 10.16 1.56 8.60
N MET A 86 11.05 1.30 7.65
CA MET A 86 12.27 0.52 7.90
C MET A 86 13.16 1.21 8.95
N ASP A 87 13.28 2.53 8.91
CA ASP A 87 14.04 3.30 9.90
C ASP A 87 13.40 3.27 11.30
N ILE A 88 12.07 3.32 11.37
CA ILE A 88 11.32 3.16 12.62
C ILE A 88 11.58 1.77 13.21
N MET A 89 11.50 0.70 12.39
CA MET A 89 11.77 -0.66 12.85
C MET A 89 13.19 -0.81 13.40
N ARG A 90 14.20 -0.25 12.70
CA ARG A 90 15.59 -0.21 13.19
C ARG A 90 15.73 0.55 14.51
N SER A 91 15.00 1.65 14.68
CA SER A 91 15.04 2.43 15.92
C SER A 91 14.42 1.66 17.08
N LEU A 92 13.31 0.97 16.85
CA LEU A 92 12.64 0.13 17.84
C LEU A 92 13.51 -1.05 18.30
N THR A 93 14.21 -1.70 17.37
CA THR A 93 15.12 -2.81 17.72
C THR A 93 16.36 -2.31 18.52
N LYS A 94 16.87 -1.12 18.22
CA LYS A 94 17.94 -0.48 19.04
C LYS A 94 17.47 -0.16 20.46
N GLU A 95 16.19 0.06 20.67
CA GLU A 95 15.58 0.26 22.00
C GLU A 95 15.26 -1.06 22.72
N GLY A 96 15.64 -2.21 22.13
CA GLY A 96 15.47 -3.54 22.72
C GLY A 96 14.15 -4.22 22.38
N LYS A 97 13.32 -3.65 21.53
CA LYS A 97 12.09 -4.31 21.09
C LYS A 97 12.35 -5.41 20.08
N SER A 98 11.55 -6.46 20.13
CA SER A 98 11.61 -7.56 19.17
C SER A 98 10.53 -7.40 18.09
N ILE A 99 10.90 -7.62 16.84
CA ILE A 99 9.97 -7.44 15.72
C ILE A 99 9.83 -8.74 14.94
N LEU A 100 8.59 -9.20 14.75
CA LEU A 100 8.23 -10.21 13.76
C LEU A 100 7.62 -9.50 12.55
N PHE A 101 8.34 -9.53 11.44
CA PHE A 101 7.95 -8.85 10.21
C PHE A 101 7.60 -9.88 9.13
N ILE A 102 6.38 -9.83 8.62
CA ILE A 102 5.91 -10.71 7.56
C ILE A 102 5.82 -9.90 6.27
N SER A 103 6.52 -10.34 5.24
CA SER A 103 6.49 -9.73 3.91
C SER A 103 6.90 -10.73 2.83
N HIS A 104 6.45 -10.52 1.61
CA HIS A 104 6.92 -11.21 0.43
C HIS A 104 7.89 -10.35 -0.42
N LYS A 105 8.14 -9.11 0.00
CA LYS A 105 9.00 -8.15 -0.72
C LYS A 105 10.45 -8.31 -0.27
N LEU A 106 11.23 -9.02 -1.06
CA LEU A 106 12.62 -9.38 -0.73
C LEU A 106 13.53 -8.17 -0.47
N ASN A 107 13.26 -7.02 -1.11
CA ASN A 107 14.04 -5.79 -0.86
C ASN A 107 13.90 -5.32 0.59
N GLU A 108 12.68 -5.34 1.12
CA GLU A 108 12.38 -4.91 2.48
C GLU A 108 12.97 -5.89 3.50
N ILE A 109 12.80 -7.20 3.26
CA ILE A 109 13.36 -8.25 4.10
C ILE A 109 14.88 -8.08 4.21
N MET A 110 15.57 -7.95 3.07
CA MET A 110 17.02 -7.78 3.05
C MET A 110 17.50 -6.47 3.68
N ALA A 111 16.64 -5.46 3.74
CA ALA A 111 16.97 -4.15 4.29
C ALA A 111 16.93 -4.11 5.83
N VAL A 112 16.03 -4.88 6.47
CA VAL A 112 15.75 -4.69 7.91
C VAL A 112 15.87 -5.96 8.76
N ALA A 113 15.69 -7.16 8.18
CA ALA A 113 15.66 -8.39 8.95
C ALA A 113 17.07 -8.91 9.28
N ASP A 114 17.28 -9.41 10.51
CA ASP A 114 18.50 -10.10 10.89
C ASP A 114 18.50 -11.54 10.38
N ARG A 115 17.35 -12.20 10.42
CA ARG A 115 17.15 -13.57 9.93
C ARG A 115 15.78 -13.74 9.29
N VAL A 116 15.69 -14.65 8.35
CA VAL A 116 14.48 -14.92 7.57
C VAL A 116 14.05 -16.37 7.74
N THR A 117 12.82 -16.58 8.15
CA THR A 117 12.17 -17.89 8.16
C THR A 117 11.23 -17.98 6.98
N VAL A 118 11.43 -18.98 6.13
CA VAL A 118 10.58 -19.19 4.94
C VAL A 118 9.51 -20.22 5.22
N LEU A 119 8.27 -19.83 4.96
CA LEU A 119 7.11 -20.71 4.97
C LEU A 119 6.61 -20.93 3.54
N ARG A 120 6.24 -22.15 3.20
CA ARG A 120 5.66 -22.50 1.90
C ARG A 120 4.55 -23.51 2.05
N LYS A 121 3.33 -23.18 1.56
CA LYS A 121 2.13 -24.03 1.67
C LYS A 121 1.89 -24.50 3.12
N GLY A 122 2.03 -23.58 4.09
CA GLY A 122 1.85 -23.87 5.52
C GLY A 122 2.97 -24.69 6.17
N ARG A 123 4.07 -24.97 5.46
CA ARG A 123 5.20 -25.76 5.99
C ARG A 123 6.44 -24.89 6.15
N TYR A 124 7.18 -25.16 7.21
CA TYR A 124 8.52 -24.62 7.43
C TYR A 124 9.50 -25.16 6.37
N VAL A 125 10.21 -24.25 5.70
CA VAL A 125 11.22 -24.59 4.69
C VAL A 125 12.63 -24.47 5.26
N GLY A 126 12.89 -23.43 6.03
CA GLY A 126 14.19 -23.17 6.64
C GLY A 126 14.26 -21.77 7.23
N THR A 127 15.30 -21.54 8.02
CA THR A 127 15.68 -20.22 8.54
C THR A 127 17.11 -19.93 8.16
N VAL A 128 17.38 -18.72 7.66
CA VAL A 128 18.71 -18.25 7.25
C VAL A 128 18.97 -16.87 7.83
N ASN A 129 20.22 -16.52 8.13
CA ASN A 129 20.58 -15.16 8.45
C ASN A 129 20.61 -14.33 7.17
N THR A 130 20.21 -13.09 7.27
CA THR A 130 20.15 -12.19 6.10
C THR A 130 21.54 -11.93 5.50
N CYS A 131 22.58 -11.90 6.34
CA CYS A 131 23.97 -11.72 5.90
C CYS A 131 24.53 -12.94 5.11
N ASP A 132 23.94 -14.13 5.27
CA ASP A 132 24.42 -15.38 4.68
C ASP A 132 23.60 -15.80 3.45
N THR A 133 22.65 -14.99 3.02
CA THR A 133 21.73 -15.30 1.91
C THR A 133 21.58 -14.13 0.94
N ASN A 134 20.83 -14.34 -0.12
CA ASN A 134 20.52 -13.34 -1.12
C ASN A 134 19.07 -13.49 -1.64
N LYS A 135 18.60 -12.48 -2.39
CA LYS A 135 17.23 -12.46 -2.94
C LYS A 135 16.91 -13.66 -3.81
N GLN A 136 17.87 -14.15 -4.58
CA GLN A 136 17.68 -15.31 -5.45
C GLN A 136 17.43 -16.58 -4.65
N GLU A 137 18.21 -16.81 -3.61
CA GLU A 137 18.08 -17.97 -2.74
C GLU A 137 16.76 -17.93 -1.97
N LEU A 138 16.42 -16.79 -1.35
CA LEU A 138 15.13 -16.64 -0.67
C LEU A 138 13.95 -16.86 -1.63
N SER A 139 14.02 -16.33 -2.86
CA SER A 139 12.99 -16.56 -3.88
C SER A 139 12.84 -18.05 -4.21
N ASN A 140 13.96 -18.77 -4.38
CA ASN A 140 13.95 -20.22 -4.63
C ASN A 140 13.33 -20.99 -3.46
N MET A 141 13.65 -20.61 -2.21
CA MET A 141 13.05 -21.24 -1.02
C MET A 141 11.54 -20.99 -0.96
N MET A 142 11.09 -19.76 -1.25
CA MET A 142 9.67 -19.36 -1.22
C MET A 142 8.87 -20.09 -2.30
N VAL A 143 9.38 -20.17 -3.53
CA VAL A 143 8.68 -20.78 -4.66
C VAL A 143 8.88 -22.30 -4.71
N GLY A 144 10.04 -22.81 -4.27
CA GLY A 144 10.40 -24.23 -4.25
C GLY A 144 10.97 -24.76 -5.55
N ARG A 145 11.36 -23.86 -6.44
CA ARG A 145 12.09 -24.16 -7.68
C ARG A 145 12.98 -22.96 -8.02
N PRO A 146 14.02 -23.14 -8.85
CA PRO A 146 14.77 -21.99 -9.37
C PRO A 146 13.84 -20.98 -10.03
N VAL A 147 13.99 -19.72 -9.65
CA VAL A 147 13.22 -18.58 -10.18
C VAL A 147 14.16 -17.66 -10.93
N GLN A 148 13.81 -17.28 -12.14
CA GLN A 148 14.50 -16.21 -12.85
C GLN A 148 13.89 -14.88 -12.40
N LEU A 149 14.65 -14.06 -11.66
CA LEU A 149 14.23 -12.72 -11.23
C LEU A 149 14.27 -11.69 -12.36
N GLN A 150 15.03 -11.99 -13.43
CA GLN A 150 15.06 -11.17 -14.63
C GLN A 150 14.28 -11.86 -15.74
N VAL A 151 13.23 -11.18 -16.22
CA VAL A 151 12.49 -11.64 -17.39
C VAL A 151 13.21 -11.13 -18.65
N VAL A 152 13.76 -12.04 -19.43
CA VAL A 152 14.26 -11.71 -20.77
C VAL A 152 13.03 -11.59 -21.68
N LYS A 153 12.72 -10.36 -22.08
CA LYS A 153 11.60 -10.07 -22.95
C LYS A 153 12.11 -9.61 -24.31
N GLU A 154 11.64 -10.24 -25.37
CA GLU A 154 11.86 -9.74 -26.72
C GLU A 154 11.18 -8.36 -26.91
N PRO A 155 11.72 -7.49 -27.76
CA PRO A 155 11.08 -6.22 -28.08
C PRO A 155 9.64 -6.44 -28.55
N ALA A 156 8.71 -5.68 -27.98
CA ALA A 156 7.32 -5.73 -28.42
C ALA A 156 7.21 -5.31 -29.90
N GLN A 157 6.31 -5.97 -30.62
CA GLN A 157 5.95 -5.59 -32.00
C GLN A 157 4.49 -5.15 -32.02
N PRO A 158 4.19 -3.89 -31.58
CA PRO A 158 2.83 -3.38 -31.51
C PRO A 158 2.23 -3.29 -32.89
N LYS A 159 0.97 -3.75 -33.02
CA LYS A 159 0.18 -3.68 -34.26
C LYS A 159 -0.80 -2.50 -34.20
N ASP A 160 -1.96 -2.65 -34.84
CA ASP A 160 -2.99 -1.61 -34.86
C ASP A 160 -3.56 -1.33 -33.47
N PRO A 161 -4.00 -0.10 -33.21
CA PRO A 161 -4.65 0.27 -31.98
C PRO A 161 -5.95 -0.53 -31.76
N VAL A 162 -6.05 -1.15 -30.59
CA VAL A 162 -7.26 -1.89 -30.16
C VAL A 162 -8.09 -1.13 -29.14
N LEU A 163 -7.46 -0.26 -28.35
CA LEU A 163 -8.14 0.64 -27.43
C LEU A 163 -7.62 2.06 -27.63
N ARG A 164 -8.54 3.02 -27.76
CA ARG A 164 -8.24 4.44 -27.77
C ARG A 164 -9.11 5.16 -26.76
N VAL A 165 -8.47 5.89 -25.88
CA VAL A 165 -9.11 6.79 -24.92
C VAL A 165 -8.68 8.20 -25.28
N ARG A 166 -9.64 9.12 -25.41
CA ARG A 166 -9.37 10.51 -25.76
C ARG A 166 -10.11 11.44 -24.80
N HIS A 167 -9.35 12.30 -24.14
CA HIS A 167 -9.87 13.36 -23.28
C HIS A 167 -10.86 12.86 -22.21
N MET A 168 -10.61 11.65 -21.68
CA MET A 168 -11.54 11.01 -20.75
C MET A 168 -11.56 11.73 -19.42
N CYS A 169 -12.77 12.04 -18.94
CA CYS A 169 -13.02 12.58 -17.62
C CYS A 169 -14.00 11.66 -16.88
N VAL A 170 -13.76 11.48 -15.57
CA VAL A 170 -14.64 10.71 -14.67
C VAL A 170 -14.77 11.45 -13.36
N ALA A 171 -15.98 11.65 -12.86
CA ALA A 171 -16.25 12.33 -11.61
C ALA A 171 -15.71 11.53 -10.41
N SER A 172 -15.26 12.23 -9.37
CA SER A 172 -14.91 11.61 -8.09
C SER A 172 -16.17 11.29 -7.29
N HIS A 173 -16.17 10.14 -6.60
CA HIS A 173 -17.21 9.80 -5.64
C HIS A 173 -17.02 10.51 -4.28
N GLN A 174 -15.80 10.95 -3.99
CA GLN A 174 -15.43 11.55 -2.70
C GLN A 174 -15.36 13.07 -2.73
N HIS A 175 -15.08 13.66 -3.90
CA HIS A 175 -14.83 15.09 -4.06
C HIS A 175 -15.71 15.70 -5.16
N LYS A 176 -15.97 17.02 -5.07
CA LYS A 176 -16.72 17.79 -6.10
C LYS A 176 -15.93 18.06 -7.40
N ARG A 177 -14.79 17.38 -7.62
CA ARG A 177 -13.96 17.51 -8.83
C ARG A 177 -13.94 16.17 -9.56
N ASP A 178 -13.51 16.19 -10.81
CA ASP A 178 -13.21 14.94 -11.52
C ASP A 178 -12.01 14.24 -10.86
N ALA A 179 -12.11 12.92 -10.68
CA ALA A 179 -11.01 12.07 -10.25
C ALA A 179 -10.07 11.76 -11.43
N VAL A 180 -10.62 11.71 -12.64
CA VAL A 180 -9.89 11.57 -13.90
C VAL A 180 -10.17 12.80 -14.74
N HIS A 181 -9.11 13.50 -15.14
CA HIS A 181 -9.20 14.74 -15.89
C HIS A 181 -8.36 14.65 -17.17
N ASP A 182 -9.02 14.74 -18.32
CA ASP A 182 -8.41 14.83 -19.65
C ASP A 182 -7.37 13.74 -19.97
N VAL A 183 -7.65 12.49 -19.61
CA VAL A 183 -6.74 11.37 -19.86
C VAL A 183 -6.90 10.83 -21.27
N SER A 184 -5.78 10.78 -22.01
CA SER A 184 -5.73 10.20 -23.34
C SER A 184 -4.62 9.14 -23.40
N LEU A 185 -4.95 7.96 -23.93
CA LEU A 185 -4.00 6.87 -24.15
C LEU A 185 -4.47 5.96 -25.30
N GLU A 186 -3.53 5.22 -25.83
CA GLU A 186 -3.78 4.21 -26.86
C GLU A 186 -3.11 2.90 -26.43
N VAL A 187 -3.78 1.77 -26.67
CA VAL A 187 -3.23 0.43 -26.49
C VAL A 187 -3.30 -0.29 -27.82
N ARG A 188 -2.19 -0.83 -28.28
CA ARG A 188 -2.06 -1.56 -29.55
C ARG A 188 -2.12 -3.06 -29.34
N ALA A 189 -2.51 -3.79 -30.35
CA ALA A 189 -2.46 -5.25 -30.30
C ALA A 189 -1.02 -5.74 -30.11
N GLY A 190 -0.82 -6.63 -29.14
CA GLY A 190 0.49 -7.21 -28.83
C GLY A 190 1.40 -6.36 -27.95
N GLU A 191 0.88 -5.26 -27.36
CA GLU A 191 1.63 -4.48 -26.35
C GLU A 191 1.04 -4.60 -24.95
N ILE A 192 1.84 -4.28 -23.97
CA ILE A 192 1.42 -4.12 -22.56
C ILE A 192 1.64 -2.65 -22.19
N VAL A 193 0.57 -1.94 -21.90
CA VAL A 193 0.61 -0.57 -21.38
C VAL A 193 0.36 -0.60 -19.88
N CYS A 194 1.26 -0.02 -19.10
CA CYS A 194 1.14 0.06 -17.65
C CYS A 194 0.68 1.47 -17.26
N ILE A 195 -0.34 1.54 -16.41
CA ILE A 195 -0.77 2.79 -15.74
C ILE A 195 -0.15 2.77 -14.35
N ALA A 196 0.82 3.64 -14.11
CA ALA A 196 1.51 3.76 -12.83
C ALA A 196 0.99 4.96 -12.04
N GLY A 197 0.86 4.80 -10.73
CA GLY A 197 0.47 5.87 -9.80
C GLY A 197 0.33 5.32 -8.39
N ILE A 198 0.38 6.22 -7.41
CA ILE A 198 0.07 5.88 -6.02
C ILE A 198 -1.44 5.81 -5.83
N ASP A 199 -1.88 5.11 -4.78
CA ASP A 199 -3.31 4.97 -4.46
C ASP A 199 -3.98 6.36 -4.29
N GLY A 200 -5.22 6.48 -4.77
CA GLY A 200 -5.98 7.74 -4.73
C GLY A 200 -5.72 8.70 -5.90
N ASN A 201 -4.89 8.36 -6.89
CA ASN A 201 -4.61 9.22 -8.05
C ASN A 201 -5.58 9.02 -9.23
N GLY A 202 -6.73 8.37 -9.02
CA GLY A 202 -7.79 8.22 -10.02
C GLY A 202 -7.69 6.97 -10.90
N GLN A 203 -6.76 6.03 -10.64
CA GLN A 203 -6.63 4.78 -11.40
C GLN A 203 -7.89 3.94 -11.32
N THR A 204 -8.50 3.85 -10.13
CA THR A 204 -9.75 3.11 -9.90
C THR A 204 -10.88 3.70 -10.72
N GLU A 205 -11.09 5.01 -10.65
CA GLU A 205 -12.13 5.72 -11.39
C GLU A 205 -11.90 5.65 -12.91
N PHE A 206 -10.63 5.71 -13.33
CA PHE A 206 -10.28 5.50 -14.74
C PHE A 206 -10.70 4.11 -15.24
N VAL A 207 -10.37 3.05 -14.49
CA VAL A 207 -10.77 1.68 -14.85
C VAL A 207 -12.28 1.50 -14.78
N GLN A 208 -12.95 2.07 -13.78
CA GLN A 208 -14.41 2.01 -13.65
C GLN A 208 -15.12 2.74 -14.81
N GLY A 209 -14.63 3.91 -15.21
CA GLY A 209 -15.10 4.61 -16.40
C GLY A 209 -14.83 3.82 -17.68
N LEU A 210 -13.64 3.26 -17.83
CA LEU A 210 -13.26 2.45 -19.00
C LEU A 210 -14.12 1.19 -19.13
N THR A 211 -14.44 0.53 -18.03
CA THR A 211 -15.29 -0.67 -18.00
C THR A 211 -16.79 -0.38 -18.01
N GLY A 212 -17.18 0.88 -17.78
CA GLY A 212 -18.58 1.33 -17.75
C GLY A 212 -19.29 1.12 -16.42
N LEU A 213 -18.54 0.85 -15.35
CA LEU A 213 -19.04 0.87 -13.97
C LEU A 213 -19.37 2.30 -13.55
N ASP A 214 -18.51 3.26 -13.94
CA ASP A 214 -18.76 4.68 -13.78
C ASP A 214 -19.09 5.38 -15.10
N LYS A 215 -19.79 6.50 -14.99
CA LYS A 215 -20.10 7.34 -16.15
C LYS A 215 -18.90 8.19 -16.53
N ILE A 216 -18.55 8.14 -17.80
CA ILE A 216 -17.60 9.08 -18.40
C ILE A 216 -18.32 10.43 -18.54
N THR A 217 -17.75 11.49 -17.93
CA THR A 217 -18.28 12.85 -17.96
C THR A 217 -17.80 13.64 -19.17
N GLY A 218 -16.66 13.27 -19.75
CA GLY A 218 -16.08 13.87 -20.95
C GLY A 218 -15.21 12.90 -21.72
N GLY A 219 -14.96 13.19 -22.98
CA GLY A 219 -14.10 12.39 -23.84
C GLY A 219 -14.76 11.18 -24.49
N THR A 220 -13.96 10.31 -25.10
CA THR A 220 -14.42 9.13 -25.85
C THR A 220 -13.54 7.92 -25.62
N VAL A 221 -14.17 6.74 -25.65
CA VAL A 221 -13.50 5.44 -25.59
C VAL A 221 -13.90 4.62 -26.82
N GLU A 222 -12.90 4.17 -27.58
CA GLU A 222 -13.06 3.30 -28.72
C GLU A 222 -12.38 1.96 -28.49
N LEU A 223 -13.08 0.86 -28.75
CA LEU A 223 -12.54 -0.50 -28.68
C LEU A 223 -12.67 -1.15 -30.06
N CYS A 224 -11.55 -1.58 -30.66
CA CYS A 224 -11.48 -2.17 -31.98
C CYS A 224 -12.25 -1.34 -33.05
N GLY A 225 -12.06 0.00 -33.02
CA GLY A 225 -12.69 0.94 -33.92
C GLY A 225 -14.18 1.26 -33.64
N LYS A 226 -14.74 0.69 -32.58
CA LYS A 226 -16.14 0.97 -32.18
C LYS A 226 -16.16 1.89 -30.95
N ASN A 227 -16.93 2.97 -31.04
CA ASN A 227 -17.14 3.84 -29.88
C ASN A 227 -18.00 3.12 -28.84
N ILE A 228 -17.45 2.95 -27.63
CA ILE A 228 -18.10 2.29 -26.49
C ILE A 228 -18.37 3.23 -25.32
N THR A 229 -18.14 4.53 -25.47
CA THR A 229 -18.22 5.54 -24.40
C THR A 229 -19.47 5.43 -23.53
N HIS A 230 -20.62 5.29 -24.14
CA HIS A 230 -21.92 5.22 -23.44
C HIS A 230 -22.63 3.86 -23.58
N THR A 231 -21.87 2.82 -23.94
CA THR A 231 -22.45 1.48 -24.02
C THR A 231 -22.59 0.85 -22.63
N SER A 232 -23.60 0.04 -22.43
CA SER A 232 -23.77 -0.70 -21.17
C SER A 232 -22.66 -1.75 -21.00
N ILE A 233 -22.36 -2.10 -19.74
CA ILE A 233 -21.36 -3.13 -19.37
C ILE A 233 -21.57 -4.44 -20.16
N ARG A 234 -22.84 -4.84 -20.40
CA ARG A 234 -23.17 -6.05 -21.17
C ARG A 234 -22.74 -5.99 -22.63
N ARG A 235 -22.53 -4.80 -23.18
CA ARG A 235 -22.18 -4.60 -24.60
C ARG A 235 -20.71 -4.25 -24.82
N ARG A 236 -19.98 -3.98 -23.74
CA ARG A 236 -18.52 -3.80 -23.75
C ARG A 236 -17.81 -5.15 -23.71
#